data_32526f8f741075b376b584e13e3c6f39
#
_entry.id   32526f8f741075b376b584e13e3c6f39
#
_cell.length_a   1.000
_cell.length_b   1.000
_cell.length_c   1.000
_cell.angle_alpha   90.00
_cell.angle_beta   90.00
_cell.angle_gamma   90.00
#
_symmetry.space_group_name_H-M   'P 1'
#
loop_
_entity.id
_entity.type
_entity.pdbx_description
1 polymer ?
#
loop_
_entity_poly.entity_id
_entity_poly.type
_entity_poly.pdbx_seq_one_letter_code
_entity_poly.pdbx_strand_id
1 'polypeptide(L)'
;DEEPERFREKYGKEILEAIPDMLTVFDRNLDYIELLSSPDTNHVEGLSGKDKSHPNLKDIVPESEYRKIRANMEKVVRTGFPSIGEHSLQFEGEMHHYENLVCPLGDKYLLCMCRDVTSRENAQRELAAARVKAEESDRLKSAFLANMSHEIRTPLNAIVGFSRLVIDPGHDGDKDDYCNIIEQNSELLLCLFNDILDLSAMEAGSLGFVKEKVNVYAACLEEYERHRMKVNKGVKMALDDVDKNLYVIGDRMRIMQVLMNLLSNAAKFTPSGEIHFGYQLRGNVVQFYVKDTGIGIPANRVAKIFERFGKINNFAQGTGLGLTVSRMLVERMGGRIWVRSGEGIGTTFYFTLPMT
;
A
#
# COMPACT_ATOMS: atom_id res chain seq x y z
N ASP A 1 -0.26 5.05 -67.48
CA ASP A 1 -0.34 3.79 -66.67
C ASP A 1 1.03 3.11 -66.44
N GLU A 2 2.12 3.52 -67.08
CA GLU A 2 3.46 2.95 -66.85
C GLU A 2 4.20 3.52 -65.62
N GLU A 3 3.86 4.69 -65.10
CA GLU A 3 4.54 5.31 -63.95
C GLU A 3 4.37 4.56 -62.62
N PRO A 4 3.20 4.03 -62.22
CA PRO A 4 3.04 3.31 -60.98
C PRO A 4 3.75 1.94 -60.97
N GLU A 5 3.84 1.22 -62.07
CA GLU A 5 4.55 -0.05 -62.15
C GLU A 5 6.09 0.17 -62.09
N ARG A 6 6.62 1.15 -62.79
CA ARG A 6 8.03 1.55 -62.70
C ARG A 6 8.43 2.04 -61.31
N PHE A 7 7.53 2.74 -60.61
CA PHE A 7 7.76 3.17 -59.24
C PHE A 7 7.86 1.97 -58.27
N ARG A 8 6.96 1.01 -58.37
CA ARG A 8 6.97 -0.23 -57.57
C ARG A 8 8.21 -1.09 -57.84
N GLU A 9 8.59 -1.26 -59.08
CA GLU A 9 9.80 -1.98 -59.46
C GLU A 9 11.07 -1.30 -58.92
N LYS A 10 11.12 0.02 -58.96
CA LYS A 10 12.29 0.81 -58.58
C LYS A 10 12.45 0.92 -57.04
N TYR A 11 11.34 1.14 -56.32
CA TYR A 11 11.37 1.47 -54.89
C TYR A 11 10.75 0.39 -54.00
N GLY A 12 10.29 -0.73 -54.53
CA GLY A 12 9.63 -1.77 -53.77
C GLY A 12 10.48 -2.33 -52.66
N LYS A 13 11.78 -2.48 -52.88
CA LYS A 13 12.72 -2.97 -51.89
C LYS A 13 12.93 -1.96 -50.76
N GLU A 14 13.15 -0.69 -51.10
CA GLU A 14 13.34 0.37 -50.10
C GLU A 14 12.07 0.59 -49.25
N ILE A 15 10.89 0.43 -49.86
CA ILE A 15 9.62 0.51 -49.14
C ILE A 15 9.50 -0.63 -48.12
N LEU A 16 9.84 -1.86 -48.52
CA LEU A 16 9.82 -3.01 -47.60
C LEU A 16 10.83 -2.86 -46.45
N GLU A 17 12.05 -2.40 -46.75
CA GLU A 17 13.10 -2.15 -45.77
C GLU A 17 12.76 -0.99 -44.82
N ALA A 18 11.89 -0.06 -45.20
CA ALA A 18 11.44 1.04 -44.37
C ALA A 18 10.32 0.65 -43.37
N ILE A 19 9.71 -0.55 -43.55
CA ILE A 19 8.68 -1.04 -42.62
C ILE A 19 9.37 -1.52 -41.32
N PRO A 20 8.99 -0.96 -40.16
CA PRO A 20 9.63 -1.28 -38.90
C PRO A 20 9.20 -2.63 -38.30
N ASP A 21 8.45 -3.42 -39.04
CA ASP A 21 7.96 -4.72 -38.63
C ASP A 21 8.68 -5.84 -39.38
N MET A 22 8.79 -7.00 -38.77
CA MET A 22 9.30 -8.19 -39.45
C MET A 22 8.27 -8.70 -40.46
N LEU A 23 8.65 -8.80 -41.74
CA LEU A 23 7.80 -9.31 -42.81
C LEU A 23 8.30 -10.66 -43.30
N THR A 24 7.48 -11.69 -43.13
CA THR A 24 7.82 -13.07 -43.50
C THR A 24 6.76 -13.66 -44.40
N VAL A 25 7.18 -14.40 -45.39
CA VAL A 25 6.32 -15.13 -46.32
C VAL A 25 6.33 -16.62 -45.97
N PHE A 26 5.14 -17.20 -45.88
CA PHE A 26 4.92 -18.64 -45.67
C PHE A 26 4.09 -19.21 -46.81
N ASP A 27 4.25 -20.50 -47.10
CA ASP A 27 3.31 -21.20 -47.97
C ASP A 27 2.04 -21.62 -47.17
N ARG A 28 1.07 -22.25 -47.84
CA ARG A 28 -0.18 -22.73 -47.22
C ARG A 28 0.02 -23.93 -46.26
N ASN A 29 1.17 -24.59 -46.29
CA ASN A 29 1.55 -25.64 -45.32
C ASN A 29 2.26 -25.06 -44.11
N LEU A 30 2.42 -23.71 -44.05
CA LEU A 30 3.13 -22.95 -43.02
C LEU A 30 4.64 -23.18 -43.03
N ASP A 31 5.18 -23.58 -44.18
CA ASP A 31 6.61 -23.64 -44.39
C ASP A 31 7.12 -22.25 -44.71
N TYR A 32 8.24 -21.89 -44.11
CA TYR A 32 8.92 -20.59 -44.35
C TYR A 32 9.44 -20.50 -45.79
N ILE A 33 9.18 -19.39 -46.44
CA ILE A 33 9.63 -19.14 -47.80
C ILE A 33 10.69 -18.06 -47.83
N GLU A 34 10.43 -16.87 -47.25
CA GLU A 34 11.31 -15.72 -47.34
C GLU A 34 11.08 -14.71 -46.25
N LEU A 35 12.18 -14.05 -45.79
CA LEU A 35 12.14 -12.88 -44.93
C LEU A 35 12.31 -11.64 -45.79
N LEU A 36 11.26 -10.82 -45.91
CA LEU A 36 11.26 -9.62 -46.75
C LEU A 36 11.84 -8.39 -46.01
N SER A 37 11.63 -8.29 -44.72
CA SER A 37 12.15 -7.22 -43.89
C SER A 37 12.28 -7.67 -42.43
N SER A 38 13.37 -7.26 -41.78
CA SER A 38 13.58 -7.40 -40.36
C SER A 38 14.39 -6.21 -39.84
N PRO A 39 13.77 -5.29 -39.13
CA PRO A 39 14.46 -4.12 -38.58
C PRO A 39 15.43 -4.48 -37.46
N ASP A 40 15.24 -5.61 -36.84
CA ASP A 40 16.05 -6.07 -35.71
C ASP A 40 16.45 -7.54 -35.92
N THR A 41 17.64 -7.76 -36.45
CA THR A 41 18.15 -9.10 -36.81
C THR A 41 18.48 -9.94 -35.55
N ASN A 42 18.54 -9.32 -34.37
CA ASN A 42 18.95 -10.00 -33.15
C ASN A 42 17.87 -10.90 -32.56
N HIS A 43 16.59 -10.66 -32.86
CA HIS A 43 15.50 -11.46 -32.27
C HIS A 43 15.10 -12.69 -33.08
N VAL A 44 15.73 -12.94 -34.24
CA VAL A 44 15.35 -14.04 -35.13
C VAL A 44 16.57 -14.85 -35.63
N GLU A 45 17.49 -15.19 -34.71
CA GLU A 45 18.64 -16.01 -35.06
C GLU A 45 18.25 -17.35 -35.72
N GLY A 46 17.06 -17.89 -35.39
CA GLY A 46 16.51 -19.08 -36.05
C GLY A 46 16.04 -18.87 -37.49
N LEU A 47 15.69 -17.65 -37.88
CA LEU A 47 15.25 -17.32 -39.26
C LEU A 47 16.37 -16.72 -40.14
N SER A 48 17.41 -16.14 -39.52
CA SER A 48 18.54 -15.55 -40.23
C SER A 48 19.68 -16.50 -40.52
N GLY A 49 19.53 -17.78 -40.23
CA GLY A 49 20.56 -18.80 -40.38
C GLY A 49 21.02 -18.87 -41.87
N LYS A 50 22.35 -18.81 -42.08
CA LYS A 50 23.03 -19.01 -43.39
C LYS A 50 22.81 -20.41 -43.99
N ASP A 51 22.03 -21.26 -43.31
CA ASP A 51 21.71 -22.60 -43.75
C ASP A 51 20.36 -22.57 -44.48
N LYS A 52 20.38 -22.83 -45.78
CA LYS A 52 19.23 -22.78 -46.70
C LYS A 52 18.20 -23.91 -46.50
N SER A 53 18.17 -24.58 -45.41
CA SER A 53 17.07 -25.46 -45.01
C SER A 53 15.97 -24.59 -44.47
N HIS A 54 14.80 -24.54 -45.12
CA HIS A 54 13.63 -23.78 -44.69
C HIS A 54 13.10 -24.34 -43.36
N PRO A 55 13.37 -23.72 -42.21
CA PRO A 55 12.90 -24.25 -40.96
C PRO A 55 11.40 -24.09 -40.87
N ASN A 56 10.70 -25.13 -40.44
CA ASN A 56 9.28 -25.00 -40.15
C ASN A 56 9.10 -24.13 -38.91
N LEU A 57 8.03 -23.34 -38.84
CA LEU A 57 7.74 -22.45 -37.72
C LEU A 57 7.74 -23.19 -36.36
N LYS A 58 7.34 -24.47 -36.33
CA LYS A 58 7.34 -25.33 -35.14
C LYS A 58 8.74 -25.58 -34.56
N ASP A 59 9.79 -25.44 -35.39
CA ASP A 59 11.18 -25.67 -34.97
C ASP A 59 11.82 -24.42 -34.36
N ILE A 60 11.14 -23.26 -34.50
CA ILE A 60 11.63 -21.94 -34.10
C ILE A 60 10.95 -21.43 -32.82
N VAL A 61 9.66 -21.77 -32.63
CA VAL A 61 8.88 -21.25 -31.52
C VAL A 61 8.39 -22.38 -30.59
N PRO A 62 8.17 -22.11 -29.28
CA PRO A 62 7.60 -23.09 -28.36
C PRO A 62 6.24 -23.62 -28.84
N GLU A 63 5.97 -24.88 -28.56
CA GLU A 63 4.76 -25.57 -29.03
C GLU A 63 3.45 -24.85 -28.69
N SER A 64 3.37 -24.22 -27.51
CA SER A 64 2.19 -23.43 -27.10
C SER A 64 1.94 -22.23 -27.99
N GLU A 65 2.99 -21.51 -28.35
CA GLU A 65 2.91 -20.33 -29.21
C GLU A 65 2.75 -20.72 -30.68
N TYR A 66 3.39 -21.80 -31.10
CA TYR A 66 3.19 -22.37 -32.44
C TYR A 66 1.70 -22.66 -32.71
N ARG A 67 1.00 -23.27 -31.75
CA ARG A 67 -0.44 -23.54 -31.88
C ARG A 67 -1.26 -22.28 -32.09
N LYS A 68 -0.94 -21.19 -31.40
CA LYS A 68 -1.65 -19.90 -31.56
C LYS A 68 -1.39 -19.28 -32.94
N ILE A 69 -0.12 -19.24 -33.36
CA ILE A 69 0.29 -18.67 -34.65
C ILE A 69 -0.33 -19.51 -35.77
N ARG A 70 -0.25 -20.83 -35.70
CA ARG A 70 -0.84 -21.77 -36.65
C ARG A 70 -2.36 -21.58 -36.78
N ALA A 71 -3.07 -21.52 -35.66
CA ALA A 71 -4.52 -21.32 -35.67
C ALA A 71 -4.92 -20.02 -36.38
N ASN A 72 -4.13 -18.94 -36.19
CA ASN A 72 -4.35 -17.67 -36.88
C ASN A 72 -4.09 -17.79 -38.40
N MET A 73 -3.00 -18.45 -38.80
CA MET A 73 -2.69 -18.69 -40.19
C MET A 73 -3.73 -19.58 -40.90
N GLU A 74 -4.14 -20.69 -40.30
CA GLU A 74 -5.18 -21.60 -40.78
C GLU A 74 -6.52 -20.88 -40.95
N LYS A 75 -6.85 -19.95 -40.06
CA LYS A 75 -8.03 -19.10 -40.17
C LYS A 75 -7.96 -18.26 -41.47
N VAL A 76 -6.81 -17.65 -41.76
CA VAL A 76 -6.63 -16.85 -42.98
C VAL A 76 -6.73 -17.73 -44.25
N VAL A 77 -6.11 -18.91 -44.26
CA VAL A 77 -6.21 -19.87 -45.38
C VAL A 77 -7.67 -20.26 -45.64
N ARG A 78 -8.46 -20.47 -44.58
CA ARG A 78 -9.86 -20.90 -44.71
C ARG A 78 -10.79 -19.77 -45.12
N THR A 79 -10.57 -18.55 -44.60
CA THR A 79 -11.51 -17.43 -44.82
C THR A 79 -11.14 -16.54 -45.98
N GLY A 80 -9.86 -16.54 -46.38
CA GLY A 80 -9.33 -15.59 -47.39
C GLY A 80 -9.21 -14.16 -46.92
N PHE A 81 -9.46 -13.89 -45.61
CA PHE A 81 -9.38 -12.55 -45.02
C PHE A 81 -8.22 -12.44 -44.04
N PRO A 82 -7.60 -11.23 -43.95
CA PRO A 82 -6.55 -10.97 -42.96
C PRO A 82 -7.02 -11.28 -41.53
N SER A 83 -6.10 -11.74 -40.67
CA SER A 83 -6.36 -11.98 -39.28
C SER A 83 -5.19 -11.53 -38.41
N ILE A 84 -5.50 -10.98 -37.22
CA ILE A 84 -4.53 -10.59 -36.22
C ILE A 84 -4.49 -11.67 -35.14
N GLY A 85 -3.28 -12.00 -34.70
CA GLY A 85 -3.03 -12.91 -33.57
C GLY A 85 -1.92 -12.36 -32.69
N GLU A 86 -1.92 -12.78 -31.45
CA GLU A 86 -0.90 -12.39 -30.48
C GLU A 86 -0.15 -13.63 -29.98
N HIS A 87 1.14 -13.49 -29.75
CA HIS A 87 1.96 -14.52 -29.14
C HIS A 87 3.10 -13.89 -28.33
N SER A 88 3.71 -14.69 -27.45
CA SER A 88 4.81 -14.24 -26.62
C SER A 88 5.97 -15.21 -26.71
N LEU A 89 7.19 -14.69 -26.82
CA LEU A 89 8.41 -15.48 -26.89
C LEU A 89 9.38 -15.01 -25.81
N GLN A 90 10.17 -15.92 -25.28
CA GLN A 90 11.21 -15.61 -24.32
C GLN A 90 12.57 -15.58 -25.02
N PHE A 91 13.24 -14.43 -24.94
CA PHE A 91 14.61 -14.25 -25.45
C PHE A 91 15.51 -13.79 -24.32
N GLU A 92 16.68 -14.39 -24.16
CA GLU A 92 17.69 -14.02 -23.15
C GLU A 92 17.15 -13.87 -21.72
N GLY A 93 16.05 -14.58 -21.43
CA GLY A 93 15.38 -14.52 -20.12
C GLY A 93 14.26 -13.46 -20.02
N GLU A 94 14.12 -12.59 -21.02
CA GLU A 94 13.05 -11.59 -21.09
C GLU A 94 11.88 -12.07 -21.96
N MET A 95 10.66 -11.65 -21.56
CA MET A 95 9.43 -11.99 -22.29
C MET A 95 9.11 -10.89 -23.29
N HIS A 96 9.07 -11.25 -24.57
CA HIS A 96 8.66 -10.36 -25.66
C HIS A 96 7.24 -10.71 -26.12
N HIS A 97 6.46 -9.67 -26.41
CA HIS A 97 5.09 -9.77 -26.90
C HIS A 97 5.02 -9.32 -28.34
N TYR A 98 4.40 -10.13 -29.18
CA TYR A 98 4.28 -9.87 -30.62
C TYR A 98 2.83 -9.86 -31.06
N GLU A 99 2.49 -8.93 -31.95
CA GLU A 99 1.25 -8.89 -32.72
C GLU A 99 1.54 -9.32 -34.16
N ASN A 100 0.85 -10.36 -34.63
CA ASN A 100 0.99 -10.88 -35.99
C ASN A 100 -0.23 -10.55 -36.82
N LEU A 101 -0.07 -9.72 -37.84
CA LEU A 101 -1.04 -9.57 -38.91
C LEU A 101 -0.72 -10.56 -40.01
N VAL A 102 -1.57 -11.51 -40.27
CA VAL A 102 -1.45 -12.49 -41.35
C VAL A 102 -2.42 -12.13 -42.48
N CYS A 103 -1.89 -12.00 -43.70
CA CYS A 103 -2.67 -11.66 -44.89
C CYS A 103 -2.48 -12.73 -45.98
N PRO A 104 -3.50 -13.06 -46.78
CA PRO A 104 -3.29 -13.88 -47.98
C PRO A 104 -2.45 -13.12 -48.99
N LEU A 105 -1.47 -13.79 -49.61
CA LEU A 105 -0.62 -13.28 -50.64
C LEU A 105 -0.80 -14.14 -51.89
N GLY A 106 -1.72 -13.73 -52.76
CA GLY A 106 -2.16 -14.55 -53.87
C GLY A 106 -2.82 -15.87 -53.41
N ASP A 107 -2.78 -16.87 -54.33
CA ASP A 107 -3.43 -18.15 -54.04
C ASP A 107 -2.53 -19.18 -53.32
N LYS A 108 -1.25 -18.88 -53.15
CA LYS A 108 -0.25 -19.88 -52.69
C LYS A 108 0.41 -19.52 -51.37
N TYR A 109 0.46 -18.23 -51.04
CA TYR A 109 1.28 -17.75 -49.95
C TYR A 109 0.50 -16.96 -48.90
N LEU A 110 1.11 -16.79 -47.73
CA LEU A 110 0.68 -15.91 -46.64
C LEU A 110 1.80 -14.91 -46.38
N LEU A 111 1.45 -13.65 -46.21
CA LEU A 111 2.32 -12.61 -45.67
C LEU A 111 2.04 -12.45 -44.19
N CYS A 112 3.04 -12.64 -43.35
CA CYS A 112 2.98 -12.40 -41.92
C CYS A 112 3.80 -11.15 -41.58
N MET A 113 3.13 -10.17 -40.99
CA MET A 113 3.75 -8.99 -40.41
C MET A 113 3.78 -9.18 -38.90
N CYS A 114 4.97 -9.23 -38.31
CA CYS A 114 5.17 -9.43 -36.90
C CYS A 114 5.75 -8.16 -36.28
N ARG A 115 4.99 -7.57 -35.36
CA ARG A 115 5.35 -6.34 -34.64
C ARG A 115 5.68 -6.67 -33.20
N ASP A 116 6.83 -6.22 -32.72
CA ASP A 116 7.13 -6.24 -31.29
C ASP A 116 6.32 -5.14 -30.58
N VAL A 117 5.45 -5.54 -29.67
CA VAL A 117 4.60 -4.64 -28.87
C VAL A 117 5.00 -4.65 -27.41
N THR A 118 6.14 -5.23 -27.05
CA THR A 118 6.61 -5.42 -25.67
C THR A 118 6.66 -4.11 -24.89
N SER A 119 7.30 -3.10 -25.45
CA SER A 119 7.42 -1.78 -24.80
C SER A 119 6.05 -1.13 -24.58
N ARG A 120 5.14 -1.25 -25.54
CA ARG A 120 3.77 -0.74 -25.45
C ARG A 120 2.97 -1.47 -24.37
N GLU A 121 3.03 -2.80 -24.35
CA GLU A 121 2.34 -3.64 -23.36
C GLU A 121 2.84 -3.38 -21.94
N ASN A 122 4.16 -3.29 -21.77
CA ASN A 122 4.77 -3.01 -20.46
C ASN A 122 4.39 -1.61 -19.96
N ALA A 123 4.48 -0.58 -20.81
CA ALA A 123 4.06 0.78 -20.45
C ALA A 123 2.56 0.84 -20.08
N GLN A 124 1.72 0.12 -20.80
CA GLN A 124 0.28 0.06 -20.52
C GLN A 124 -0.02 -0.65 -19.19
N ARG A 125 0.70 -1.74 -18.86
CA ARG A 125 0.61 -2.44 -17.57
C ARG A 125 1.08 -1.57 -16.41
N GLU A 126 2.20 -0.87 -16.59
CA GLU A 126 2.72 0.06 -15.56
C GLU A 126 1.73 1.20 -15.31
N LEU A 127 1.19 1.79 -16.39
CA LEU A 127 0.19 2.85 -16.28
C LEU A 127 -1.09 2.36 -15.57
N ALA A 128 -1.57 1.17 -15.90
CA ALA A 128 -2.74 0.58 -15.25
C ALA A 128 -2.47 0.33 -13.74
N ALA A 129 -1.30 -0.22 -13.40
CA ALA A 129 -0.91 -0.44 -12.01
C ALA A 129 -0.77 0.88 -11.23
N ALA A 130 -0.14 1.91 -11.83
CA ALA A 130 -0.02 3.23 -11.22
C ALA A 130 -1.37 3.89 -11.01
N ARG A 131 -2.29 3.76 -11.98
CA ARG A 131 -3.65 4.28 -11.89
C ARG A 131 -4.44 3.64 -10.73
N VAL A 132 -4.42 2.31 -10.63
CA VAL A 132 -5.09 1.59 -9.52
C VAL A 132 -4.57 2.07 -8.17
N LYS A 133 -3.24 2.20 -8.03
CA LYS A 133 -2.62 2.71 -6.81
C LYS A 133 -3.02 4.16 -6.48
N ALA A 134 -3.12 5.01 -7.50
CA ALA A 134 -3.57 6.40 -7.33
C ALA A 134 -5.05 6.47 -6.90
N GLU A 135 -5.93 5.72 -7.56
CA GLU A 135 -7.36 5.65 -7.24
C GLU A 135 -7.60 5.12 -5.81
N GLU A 136 -6.83 4.12 -5.38
CA GLU A 136 -6.89 3.61 -4.01
C GLU A 136 -6.42 4.66 -2.98
N SER A 137 -5.33 5.38 -3.28
CA SER A 137 -4.84 6.48 -2.43
C SER A 137 -5.89 7.58 -2.29
N ASP A 138 -6.54 7.99 -3.39
CA ASP A 138 -7.57 9.03 -3.36
C ASP A 138 -8.82 8.59 -2.59
N ARG A 139 -9.21 7.32 -2.73
CA ARG A 139 -10.31 6.73 -1.95
C ARG A 139 -10.00 6.75 -0.46
N LEU A 140 -8.78 6.36 -0.07
CA LEU A 140 -8.35 6.37 1.34
C LEU A 140 -8.31 7.80 1.90
N LYS A 141 -7.82 8.79 1.13
CA LYS A 141 -7.84 10.21 1.52
C LYS A 141 -9.25 10.73 1.71
N SER A 142 -10.16 10.42 0.80
CA SER A 142 -11.57 10.85 0.89
C SER A 142 -12.28 10.24 2.10
N ALA A 143 -12.08 8.95 2.36
CA ALA A 143 -12.59 8.28 3.55
C ALA A 143 -12.00 8.87 4.84
N PHE A 144 -10.71 9.22 4.83
CA PHE A 144 -10.03 9.91 5.93
C PHE A 144 -10.71 11.25 6.25
N LEU A 145 -10.90 12.12 5.25
CA LEU A 145 -11.54 13.44 5.43
C LEU A 145 -12.99 13.34 5.92
N ALA A 146 -13.76 12.38 5.40
CA ALA A 146 -15.14 12.13 5.84
C ALA A 146 -15.18 11.70 7.31
N ASN A 147 -14.33 10.75 7.71
CA ASN A 147 -14.23 10.29 9.10
C ASN A 147 -13.78 11.41 10.04
N MET A 148 -12.78 12.21 9.63
CA MET A 148 -12.32 13.38 10.37
C MET A 148 -13.45 14.38 10.64
N SER A 149 -14.22 14.71 9.60
CA SER A 149 -15.34 15.64 9.73
C SER A 149 -16.37 15.13 10.75
N HIS A 150 -16.60 13.83 10.81
CA HIS A 150 -17.51 13.23 11.77
C HIS A 150 -16.93 13.27 13.20
N GLU A 151 -15.64 12.88 13.36
CA GLU A 151 -14.96 12.86 14.66
C GLU A 151 -14.77 14.26 15.27
N ILE A 152 -14.66 15.31 14.44
CA ILE A 152 -14.62 16.72 14.86
C ILE A 152 -16.03 17.21 15.24
N ARG A 153 -17.06 16.85 14.47
CA ARG A 153 -18.42 17.36 14.67
C ARG A 153 -19.01 16.91 16.00
N THR A 154 -18.78 15.69 16.41
CA THR A 154 -19.35 15.09 17.63
C THR A 154 -18.93 15.87 18.89
N PRO A 155 -17.64 16.04 19.22
CA PRO A 155 -17.21 16.81 20.39
C PRO A 155 -17.57 18.30 20.27
N LEU A 156 -17.49 18.88 19.05
CA LEU A 156 -17.87 20.28 18.85
C LEU A 156 -19.34 20.52 19.15
N ASN A 157 -20.24 19.63 18.73
CA ASN A 157 -21.66 19.73 19.04
C ASN A 157 -21.94 19.58 20.55
N ALA A 158 -21.18 18.72 21.24
CA ALA A 158 -21.27 18.58 22.69
C ALA A 158 -20.84 19.88 23.38
N ILE A 159 -19.68 20.43 23.02
CA ILE A 159 -19.20 21.73 23.55
C ILE A 159 -20.24 22.80 23.37
N VAL A 160 -20.74 23.00 22.15
CA VAL A 160 -21.75 24.05 21.83
C VAL A 160 -23.06 23.80 22.55
N GLY A 161 -23.52 22.54 22.62
CA GLY A 161 -24.79 22.18 23.28
C GLY A 161 -24.75 22.46 24.78
N PHE A 162 -23.73 21.90 25.47
CA PHE A 162 -23.60 22.08 26.91
C PHE A 162 -23.24 23.52 27.32
N SER A 163 -22.47 24.25 26.50
CA SER A 163 -22.22 25.67 26.74
C SER A 163 -23.51 26.51 26.80
N ARG A 164 -24.50 26.20 25.96
CA ARG A 164 -25.81 26.88 25.99
C ARG A 164 -26.57 26.55 27.29
N LEU A 165 -26.51 25.30 27.77
CA LEU A 165 -27.15 24.87 29.02
C LEU A 165 -26.50 25.52 30.25
N VAL A 166 -25.18 25.72 30.24
CA VAL A 166 -24.47 26.45 31.33
C VAL A 166 -24.92 27.90 31.42
N ILE A 167 -25.21 28.55 30.28
CA ILE A 167 -25.57 29.96 30.21
C ILE A 167 -27.08 30.20 30.46
N ASP A 168 -27.92 29.16 30.24
CA ASP A 168 -29.38 29.28 30.41
C ASP A 168 -29.76 29.42 31.90
N PRO A 169 -30.37 30.59 32.31
CA PRO A 169 -30.76 30.80 33.69
C PRO A 169 -31.95 29.93 34.15
N GLY A 170 -32.72 29.41 33.19
CA GLY A 170 -33.90 28.56 33.48
C GLY A 170 -33.62 27.09 33.57
N HIS A 171 -32.34 26.66 33.40
CA HIS A 171 -31.96 25.26 33.43
C HIS A 171 -31.39 24.86 34.79
N ASP A 172 -32.12 23.99 35.53
CA ASP A 172 -31.77 23.52 36.85
C ASP A 172 -30.78 22.33 36.88
N GLY A 173 -30.09 22.06 35.76
CA GLY A 173 -29.12 21.02 35.68
C GLY A 173 -27.79 21.33 36.38
N ASP A 174 -27.03 20.30 36.68
CA ASP A 174 -25.71 20.43 37.34
C ASP A 174 -24.72 21.11 36.38
N LYS A 175 -24.42 22.39 36.64
CA LYS A 175 -23.49 23.19 35.78
C LYS A 175 -22.08 22.67 35.86
N ASP A 176 -21.66 22.06 36.96
CA ASP A 176 -20.32 21.48 37.10
C ASP A 176 -20.18 20.24 36.23
N ASP A 177 -21.21 19.41 36.10
CA ASP A 177 -21.24 18.30 35.18
C ASP A 177 -21.14 18.76 33.70
N TYR A 178 -21.87 19.86 33.36
CA TYR A 178 -21.79 20.43 32.00
C TYR A 178 -20.42 21.01 31.68
N CYS A 179 -19.79 21.69 32.63
CA CYS A 179 -18.42 22.18 32.47
C CYS A 179 -17.43 21.04 32.29
N ASN A 180 -17.56 19.97 33.06
CA ASN A 180 -16.73 18.78 32.92
C ASN A 180 -16.88 18.13 31.52
N ILE A 181 -18.10 18.06 30.98
CA ILE A 181 -18.35 17.52 29.66
C ILE A 181 -17.72 18.41 28.58
N ILE A 182 -17.81 19.74 28.71
CA ILE A 182 -17.18 20.71 27.80
C ILE A 182 -15.67 20.53 27.82
N GLU A 183 -15.07 20.44 29.01
CA GLU A 183 -13.62 20.28 29.17
C GLU A 183 -13.12 18.98 28.52
N GLN A 184 -13.76 17.84 28.83
CA GLN A 184 -13.41 16.54 28.23
C GLN A 184 -13.51 16.54 26.70
N ASN A 185 -14.55 17.16 26.12
CA ASN A 185 -14.71 17.23 24.68
C ASN A 185 -13.71 18.20 24.02
N SER A 186 -13.30 19.26 24.74
CA SER A 186 -12.27 20.19 24.30
C SER A 186 -10.89 19.51 24.27
N GLU A 187 -10.54 18.74 25.31
CA GLU A 187 -9.32 17.94 25.36
C GLU A 187 -9.29 16.91 24.23
N LEU A 188 -10.43 16.22 23.99
CA LEU A 188 -10.55 15.25 22.88
C LEU A 188 -10.31 15.91 21.53
N LEU A 189 -10.87 17.11 21.32
CA LEU A 189 -10.70 17.85 20.07
C LEU A 189 -9.25 18.29 19.84
N LEU A 190 -8.58 18.78 20.89
CA LEU A 190 -7.17 19.15 20.84
C LEU A 190 -6.27 17.93 20.52
N CYS A 191 -6.55 16.79 21.16
CA CYS A 191 -5.83 15.53 20.84
C CYS A 191 -6.01 15.15 19.39
N LEU A 192 -7.23 15.25 18.85
CA LEU A 192 -7.57 14.96 17.47
C LEU A 192 -6.82 15.86 16.49
N PHE A 193 -6.76 17.17 16.76
CA PHE A 193 -5.99 18.12 15.95
C PHE A 193 -4.49 17.78 15.93
N ASN A 194 -3.92 17.46 17.10
CA ASN A 194 -2.51 17.11 17.19
C ASN A 194 -2.22 15.80 16.42
N ASP A 195 -3.08 14.79 16.54
CA ASP A 195 -2.96 13.54 15.78
C ASP A 195 -2.98 13.78 14.26
N ILE A 196 -3.87 14.71 13.78
CA ILE A 196 -3.95 15.07 12.36
C ILE A 196 -2.69 15.80 11.90
N LEU A 197 -2.21 16.77 12.68
CA LEU A 197 -1.00 17.54 12.35
C LEU A 197 0.22 16.61 12.30
N ASP A 198 0.36 15.72 13.27
CA ASP A 198 1.44 14.73 13.28
C ASP A 198 1.36 13.80 12.06
N LEU A 199 0.17 13.28 11.74
CA LEU A 199 -0.03 12.43 10.58
C LEU A 199 0.31 13.16 9.27
N SER A 200 -0.15 14.41 9.14
CA SER A 200 0.11 15.24 7.96
C SER A 200 1.61 15.56 7.79
N ALA A 201 2.28 15.90 8.90
CA ALA A 201 3.72 16.16 8.91
C ALA A 201 4.53 14.91 8.60
N MET A 202 4.07 13.72 9.05
CA MET A 202 4.70 12.45 8.72
C MET A 202 4.57 12.08 7.25
N GLU A 203 3.37 12.26 6.65
CA GLU A 203 3.14 12.00 5.23
C GLU A 203 3.95 12.94 4.33
N ALA A 204 4.08 14.20 4.73
CA ALA A 204 4.91 15.18 4.05
C ALA A 204 6.42 14.94 4.26
N GLY A 205 6.81 14.02 5.13
CA GLY A 205 8.21 13.81 5.52
C GLY A 205 8.83 14.98 6.30
N SER A 206 8.00 15.93 6.77
CA SER A 206 8.43 17.17 7.42
C SER A 206 8.48 17.07 8.95
N LEU A 207 8.05 15.94 9.53
CA LEU A 207 8.12 15.75 10.98
C LEU A 207 9.59 15.63 11.42
N GLY A 208 10.07 16.64 12.12
CA GLY A 208 11.38 16.63 12.77
C GLY A 208 11.38 15.73 14.00
N PHE A 209 12.50 15.04 14.23
CA PHE A 209 12.76 14.26 15.44
C PHE A 209 14.00 14.82 16.13
N VAL A 210 13.88 15.11 17.41
CA VAL A 210 15.02 15.51 18.24
C VAL A 210 15.65 14.24 18.82
N LYS A 211 16.87 13.91 18.38
CA LYS A 211 17.61 12.78 18.95
C LYS A 211 18.34 13.22 20.20
N GLU A 212 17.89 12.75 21.34
CA GLU A 212 18.52 13.00 22.63
C GLU A 212 18.64 11.71 23.46
N LYS A 213 19.49 11.73 24.48
CA LYS A 213 19.62 10.62 25.42
C LYS A 213 18.51 10.72 26.45
N VAL A 214 17.50 9.83 26.33
CA VAL A 214 16.30 9.80 27.19
C VAL A 214 16.47 8.78 28.28
N ASN A 215 16.33 9.20 29.54
CA ASN A 215 16.17 8.27 30.66
C ASN A 215 14.77 7.66 30.61
N VAL A 216 14.69 6.34 30.39
CA VAL A 216 13.44 5.63 30.19
C VAL A 216 12.59 5.60 31.46
N TYR A 217 13.23 5.45 32.62
CA TYR A 217 12.55 5.47 33.92
C TYR A 217 11.85 6.81 34.18
N ALA A 218 12.57 7.91 33.96
CA ALA A 218 12.02 9.25 34.19
C ALA A 218 10.79 9.52 33.29
N ALA A 219 10.84 9.09 32.03
CA ALA A 219 9.70 9.21 31.12
C ALA A 219 8.49 8.35 31.58
N CYS A 220 8.74 7.11 31.97
CA CYS A 220 7.67 6.22 32.50
C CYS A 220 7.10 6.74 33.82
N LEU A 221 7.93 7.24 34.71
CA LEU A 221 7.48 7.79 36.00
C LEU A 221 6.58 9.02 35.79
N GLU A 222 6.94 9.92 34.89
CA GLU A 222 6.12 11.10 34.57
C GLU A 222 4.74 10.69 34.05
N GLU A 223 4.68 9.71 33.14
CA GLU A 223 3.40 9.21 32.62
C GLU A 223 2.61 8.45 33.68
N TYR A 224 3.26 7.73 34.61
CA TYR A 224 2.62 7.11 35.77
C TYR A 224 1.91 8.15 36.65
N GLU A 225 2.63 9.21 37.06
CA GLU A 225 2.07 10.26 37.93
C GLU A 225 0.90 11.00 37.23
N ARG A 226 0.96 11.18 35.91
CA ARG A 226 -0.09 11.82 35.11
C ARG A 226 -1.37 10.99 35.00
N HIS A 227 -1.25 9.65 34.96
CA HIS A 227 -2.38 8.77 34.67
C HIS A 227 -2.96 8.08 35.91
N ARG A 228 -2.20 7.88 36.99
CA ARG A 228 -2.66 7.15 38.16
C ARG A 228 -3.92 7.70 38.82
N MET A 229 -4.17 9.00 38.67
CA MET A 229 -5.37 9.67 39.20
C MET A 229 -6.55 9.68 38.17
N LYS A 230 -6.30 9.34 36.91
CA LYS A 230 -7.31 9.35 35.86
C LYS A 230 -7.94 7.98 35.56
N VAL A 231 -7.46 6.93 36.22
CA VAL A 231 -8.05 5.58 36.11
C VAL A 231 -9.38 5.49 36.84
N ASN A 232 -10.26 4.59 36.39
CA ASN A 232 -11.55 4.34 36.99
C ASN A 232 -11.41 3.92 38.47
N LYS A 233 -12.40 4.27 39.31
CA LYS A 233 -12.44 3.78 40.70
C LYS A 233 -12.43 2.25 40.72
N GLY A 234 -11.42 1.66 41.37
CA GLY A 234 -11.24 0.20 41.44
C GLY A 234 -10.23 -0.37 40.45
N VAL A 235 -9.63 0.44 39.60
CA VAL A 235 -8.49 0.05 38.75
C VAL A 235 -7.19 0.43 39.46
N LYS A 236 -6.27 -0.53 39.58
CA LYS A 236 -4.93 -0.30 40.08
C LYS A 236 -3.97 -0.09 38.90
N MET A 237 -3.22 1.01 38.92
CA MET A 237 -2.14 1.25 37.98
C MET A 237 -0.80 1.13 38.66
N ALA A 238 0.15 0.44 38.05
CA ALA A 238 1.49 0.24 38.58
C ALA A 238 2.55 0.39 37.45
N LEU A 239 3.61 1.10 37.79
CA LEU A 239 4.89 1.02 37.07
C LEU A 239 5.68 -0.12 37.72
N ASP A 240 5.99 -1.16 36.95
CA ASP A 240 6.70 -2.34 37.48
C ASP A 240 8.15 -1.98 37.86
N ASP A 241 8.78 -2.86 38.65
CA ASP A 241 10.18 -2.67 39.05
C ASP A 241 11.09 -2.85 37.81
N VAL A 242 11.76 -1.78 37.45
CA VAL A 242 12.54 -1.66 36.21
C VAL A 242 13.91 -1.04 36.45
N ASP A 243 14.86 -1.26 35.54
CA ASP A 243 16.19 -0.65 35.61
C ASP A 243 16.12 0.87 35.42
N LYS A 244 16.39 1.61 36.52
CA LYS A 244 16.30 3.08 36.57
C LYS A 244 17.40 3.78 35.76
N ASN A 245 18.45 3.07 35.37
CA ASN A 245 19.61 3.61 34.67
C ASN A 245 19.61 3.30 33.17
N LEU A 246 18.47 2.86 32.61
CA LEU A 246 18.35 2.54 31.20
C LEU A 246 18.06 3.80 30.37
N TYR A 247 18.78 3.94 29.27
CA TYR A 247 18.65 5.07 28.34
C TYR A 247 18.43 4.58 26.92
N VAL A 248 17.69 5.37 26.14
CA VAL A 248 17.54 5.21 24.69
C VAL A 248 17.93 6.50 23.97
N ILE A 249 18.32 6.40 22.73
CA ILE A 249 18.48 7.57 21.85
C ILE A 249 17.17 7.77 21.09
N GLY A 250 16.49 8.86 21.34
CA GLY A 250 15.21 9.13 20.70
C GLY A 250 14.66 10.51 21.04
N ASP A 251 13.46 10.78 20.59
CA ASP A 251 12.74 12.00 20.90
C ASP A 251 11.86 11.75 22.15
N ARG A 252 12.20 12.42 23.26
CA ARG A 252 11.50 12.27 24.55
C ARG A 252 10.01 12.57 24.43
N MET A 253 9.65 13.65 23.73
CA MET A 253 8.25 14.04 23.57
C MET A 253 7.46 12.97 22.80
N ARG A 254 8.06 12.36 21.77
CA ARG A 254 7.43 11.32 20.98
C ARG A 254 7.32 9.99 21.73
N ILE A 255 8.33 9.64 22.55
CA ILE A 255 8.26 8.48 23.42
C ILE A 255 7.11 8.63 24.44
N MET A 256 7.02 9.80 25.07
CA MET A 256 5.94 10.11 26.00
C MET A 256 4.56 10.09 25.32
N GLN A 257 4.46 10.60 24.09
CA GLN A 257 3.22 10.57 23.29
C GLN A 257 2.74 9.12 23.05
N VAL A 258 3.66 8.20 22.72
CA VAL A 258 3.34 6.77 22.56
C VAL A 258 2.87 6.19 23.90
N LEU A 259 3.60 6.41 24.99
CA LEU A 259 3.23 5.91 26.31
C LEU A 259 1.87 6.45 26.77
N MET A 260 1.66 7.76 26.64
CA MET A 260 0.39 8.43 26.97
C MET A 260 -0.79 7.78 26.22
N ASN A 261 -0.63 7.57 24.91
CA ASN A 261 -1.70 6.96 24.11
C ASN A 261 -2.00 5.51 24.55
N LEU A 262 -0.97 4.70 24.81
CA LEU A 262 -1.17 3.31 25.26
C LEU A 262 -1.78 3.25 26.66
N LEU A 263 -1.34 4.09 27.60
CA LEU A 263 -1.86 4.16 28.97
C LEU A 263 -3.30 4.71 29.00
N SER A 264 -3.61 5.72 28.21
CA SER A 264 -4.98 6.25 28.04
C SER A 264 -5.92 5.18 27.50
N ASN A 265 -5.49 4.39 26.51
CA ASN A 265 -6.27 3.26 26.01
C ASN A 265 -6.48 2.19 27.10
N ALA A 266 -5.45 1.81 27.85
CA ALA A 266 -5.55 0.86 28.95
C ALA A 266 -6.54 1.35 30.03
N ALA A 267 -6.44 2.61 30.46
CA ALA A 267 -7.36 3.21 31.44
C ALA A 267 -8.81 3.22 30.96
N LYS A 268 -9.03 3.53 29.68
CA LYS A 268 -10.35 3.59 29.04
C LYS A 268 -11.02 2.21 28.92
N PHE A 269 -10.26 1.18 28.57
CA PHE A 269 -10.80 -0.15 28.28
C PHE A 269 -10.69 -1.13 29.45
N THR A 270 -10.24 -0.66 30.63
CA THR A 270 -10.22 -1.43 31.87
C THR A 270 -11.25 -0.85 32.86
N PRO A 271 -12.48 -1.36 32.85
CA PRO A 271 -13.52 -0.88 33.80
C PRO A 271 -13.20 -1.25 35.24
N SER A 272 -12.50 -2.35 35.47
CA SER A 272 -12.02 -2.84 36.79
C SER A 272 -10.82 -3.75 36.59
N GLY A 273 -9.96 -3.85 37.58
CA GLY A 273 -8.76 -4.70 37.53
C GLY A 273 -7.46 -3.94 37.64
N GLU A 274 -6.49 -4.27 36.80
CA GLU A 274 -5.12 -3.78 36.96
C GLU A 274 -4.53 -3.34 35.59
N ILE A 275 -3.68 -2.32 35.66
CA ILE A 275 -2.86 -1.84 34.55
C ILE A 275 -1.41 -1.85 35.01
N HIS A 276 -0.58 -2.63 34.37
CA HIS A 276 0.86 -2.72 34.60
C HIS A 276 1.62 -2.24 33.38
N PHE A 277 2.66 -1.46 33.58
CA PHE A 277 3.52 -1.07 32.49
C PHE A 277 4.97 -0.93 32.95
N GLY A 278 5.87 -0.99 31.99
CA GLY A 278 7.29 -0.95 32.24
C GLY A 278 8.09 -1.19 30.97
N TYR A 279 9.34 -1.54 31.17
CA TYR A 279 10.24 -1.84 30.08
C TYR A 279 11.32 -2.84 30.51
N GLN A 280 11.95 -3.48 29.53
CA GLN A 280 13.05 -4.42 29.75
C GLN A 280 14.03 -4.35 28.60
N LEU A 281 15.29 -4.59 28.89
CA LEU A 281 16.33 -4.71 27.88
C LEU A 281 16.21 -6.05 27.16
N ARG A 282 16.19 -6.03 25.82
CA ARG A 282 16.14 -7.20 24.95
C ARG A 282 17.21 -7.08 23.86
N GLY A 283 18.39 -7.65 24.14
CA GLY A 283 19.52 -7.47 23.24
C GLY A 283 19.93 -5.98 23.13
N ASN A 284 19.86 -5.40 21.95
CA ASN A 284 20.21 -3.98 21.70
C ASN A 284 18.99 -3.05 21.59
N VAL A 285 17.83 -3.48 22.09
CA VAL A 285 16.60 -2.68 22.10
C VAL A 285 15.99 -2.66 23.50
N VAL A 286 15.34 -1.55 23.82
CA VAL A 286 14.47 -1.45 25.01
C VAL A 286 13.06 -1.79 24.55
N GLN A 287 12.48 -2.83 25.15
CA GLN A 287 11.10 -3.24 24.92
C GLN A 287 10.21 -2.68 26.03
N PHE A 288 9.31 -1.79 25.67
CA PHE A 288 8.24 -1.27 26.52
C PHE A 288 7.02 -2.16 26.44
N TYR A 289 6.24 -2.18 27.51
CA TYR A 289 4.94 -2.84 27.53
C TYR A 289 3.93 -2.06 28.36
N VAL A 290 2.66 -2.13 27.94
CA VAL A 290 1.49 -1.68 28.71
C VAL A 290 0.50 -2.84 28.68
N LYS A 291 0.26 -3.41 29.87
CA LYS A 291 -0.62 -4.56 30.08
C LYS A 291 -1.83 -4.14 30.88
N ASP A 292 -3.01 -4.48 30.42
CA ASP A 292 -4.27 -4.29 31.10
C ASP A 292 -5.06 -5.60 31.24
N THR A 293 -5.97 -5.65 32.21
CA THR A 293 -6.92 -6.74 32.42
C THR A 293 -8.33 -6.35 31.96
N GLY A 294 -8.41 -5.47 30.96
CA GLY A 294 -9.65 -4.95 30.43
C GLY A 294 -10.42 -5.91 29.53
N ILE A 295 -11.31 -5.34 28.72
CA ILE A 295 -12.22 -6.11 27.84
C ILE A 295 -11.50 -6.93 26.75
N GLY A 296 -10.23 -6.61 26.47
CA GLY A 296 -9.47 -7.24 25.39
C GLY A 296 -9.93 -6.86 23.99
N ILE A 297 -9.29 -7.47 23.00
CA ILE A 297 -9.52 -7.22 21.57
C ILE A 297 -9.86 -8.55 20.88
N PRO A 298 -10.99 -8.64 20.16
CA PRO A 298 -11.33 -9.82 19.37
C PRO A 298 -10.25 -10.13 18.30
N ALA A 299 -9.94 -11.42 18.12
CA ALA A 299 -8.85 -11.87 17.25
C ALA A 299 -8.94 -11.34 15.80
N ASN A 300 -10.16 -11.22 15.25
CA ASN A 300 -10.42 -10.68 13.90
C ASN A 300 -10.19 -9.17 13.80
N ARG A 301 -10.00 -8.45 14.89
CA ARG A 301 -9.75 -7.00 14.95
C ARG A 301 -8.30 -6.66 15.22
N VAL A 302 -7.52 -7.57 15.82
CA VAL A 302 -6.11 -7.33 16.21
C VAL A 302 -5.26 -6.79 15.07
N ALA A 303 -5.42 -7.32 13.86
CA ALA A 303 -4.67 -6.85 12.68
C ALA A 303 -5.02 -5.42 12.26
N LYS A 304 -6.24 -4.95 12.58
CA LYS A 304 -6.80 -3.68 12.10
C LYS A 304 -6.69 -2.51 13.07
N ILE A 305 -6.30 -2.74 14.33
CA ILE A 305 -6.27 -1.68 15.36
C ILE A 305 -5.22 -0.59 15.08
N PHE A 306 -4.21 -0.89 14.27
CA PHE A 306 -3.19 0.08 13.85
C PHE A 306 -3.53 0.78 12.51
N GLU A 307 -4.66 0.41 11.88
CA GLU A 307 -5.17 1.12 10.70
C GLU A 307 -5.83 2.44 11.12
N ARG A 308 -5.85 3.42 10.22
CA ARG A 308 -6.49 4.71 10.47
C ARG A 308 -7.98 4.51 10.79
N PHE A 309 -8.45 5.11 11.89
CA PHE A 309 -9.81 4.96 12.40
C PHE A 309 -10.21 3.51 12.77
N GLY A 310 -9.24 2.68 13.06
CA GLY A 310 -9.43 1.31 13.53
C GLY A 310 -10.08 1.28 14.91
N LYS A 311 -11.41 1.46 14.99
CA LYS A 311 -12.18 1.33 16.25
C LYS A 311 -12.70 -0.10 16.43
N ILE A 312 -12.63 -0.62 17.64
CA ILE A 312 -13.19 -1.93 18.00
C ILE A 312 -14.73 -1.87 17.99
N ASN A 313 -15.31 -0.77 18.49
CA ASN A 313 -16.74 -0.46 18.49
C ASN A 313 -16.96 0.99 18.03
N ASN A 314 -18.00 1.22 17.25
CA ASN A 314 -18.39 2.58 16.81
C ASN A 314 -18.82 3.47 17.98
N PHE A 315 -19.15 2.90 19.13
CA PHE A 315 -19.51 3.62 20.38
C PHE A 315 -18.32 3.89 21.30
N ALA A 316 -17.12 3.37 20.99
CA ALA A 316 -15.95 3.64 21.81
C ALA A 316 -15.45 5.07 21.57
N GLN A 317 -15.52 5.92 22.61
CA GLN A 317 -14.92 7.26 22.58
C GLN A 317 -13.45 7.18 22.17
N GLY A 318 -13.00 8.09 21.29
CA GLY A 318 -11.61 8.21 20.87
C GLY A 318 -11.48 8.37 19.36
N THR A 319 -10.39 8.97 18.94
CA THR A 319 -10.13 9.41 17.55
C THR A 319 -9.91 8.26 16.57
N GLY A 320 -9.48 7.08 17.05
CA GLY A 320 -9.04 5.98 16.21
C GLY A 320 -7.72 6.26 15.47
N LEU A 321 -7.05 7.38 15.76
CA LEU A 321 -5.78 7.77 15.17
C LEU A 321 -4.58 7.47 16.07
N GLY A 322 -4.76 7.50 17.39
CA GLY A 322 -3.66 7.40 18.34
C GLY A 322 -2.76 6.19 18.12
N LEU A 323 -3.32 4.97 17.91
CA LEU A 323 -2.51 3.77 17.65
C LEU A 323 -1.79 3.84 16.30
N THR A 324 -2.40 4.43 15.28
CA THR A 324 -1.76 4.66 13.98
C THR A 324 -0.58 5.63 14.12
N VAL A 325 -0.78 6.74 14.82
CA VAL A 325 0.28 7.73 15.11
C VAL A 325 1.38 7.08 15.94
N SER A 326 1.04 6.32 16.99
CA SER A 326 2.02 5.58 17.81
C SER A 326 2.86 4.63 16.98
N ARG A 327 2.25 3.88 16.06
CA ARG A 327 2.97 2.98 15.15
C ARG A 327 3.96 3.75 14.27
N MET A 328 3.51 4.83 13.64
CA MET A 328 4.35 5.64 12.76
C MET A 328 5.52 6.29 13.54
N LEU A 329 5.28 6.78 14.76
CA LEU A 329 6.32 7.35 15.62
C LEU A 329 7.37 6.30 15.99
N VAL A 330 6.94 5.13 16.44
CA VAL A 330 7.84 4.03 16.83
C VAL A 330 8.67 3.55 15.64
N GLU A 331 8.04 3.33 14.47
CA GLU A 331 8.73 2.92 13.23
C GLU A 331 9.74 3.98 12.76
N ARG A 332 9.42 5.26 12.88
CA ARG A 332 10.30 6.39 12.54
C ARG A 332 11.51 6.49 13.49
N MET A 333 11.34 6.08 14.76
CA MET A 333 12.43 5.95 15.73
C MET A 333 13.22 4.65 15.61
N GLY A 334 12.97 3.83 14.56
CA GLY A 334 13.69 2.58 14.30
C GLY A 334 13.20 1.40 15.13
N GLY A 335 12.02 1.51 15.76
CA GLY A 335 11.42 0.47 16.58
C GLY A 335 10.31 -0.31 15.88
N ARG A 336 9.59 -1.13 16.67
CA ARG A 336 8.39 -1.87 16.26
C ARG A 336 7.34 -1.78 17.36
N ILE A 337 6.06 -1.77 16.99
CA ILE A 337 4.93 -1.85 17.92
C ILE A 337 4.03 -3.03 17.53
N TRP A 338 3.53 -3.75 18.54
CA TRP A 338 2.60 -4.87 18.35
C TRP A 338 1.72 -5.05 19.58
N VAL A 339 0.75 -5.93 19.49
CA VAL A 339 -0.21 -6.22 20.55
C VAL A 339 -0.38 -7.73 20.73
N ARG A 340 -0.66 -8.14 21.97
CA ARG A 340 -1.20 -9.45 22.33
C ARG A 340 -2.46 -9.22 23.14
N SER A 341 -3.57 -9.81 22.73
CA SER A 341 -4.85 -9.59 23.39
C SER A 341 -5.73 -10.81 23.26
N GLY A 342 -6.61 -11.00 24.24
CA GLY A 342 -7.69 -11.97 24.22
C GLY A 342 -8.97 -11.32 24.75
N GLU A 343 -10.08 -11.53 24.05
CA GLU A 343 -11.38 -11.00 24.44
C GLU A 343 -11.75 -11.49 25.85
N GLY A 344 -12.11 -10.58 26.75
CA GLY A 344 -12.38 -10.86 28.16
C GLY A 344 -11.16 -11.19 29.03
N ILE A 345 -9.93 -11.18 28.46
CA ILE A 345 -8.69 -11.50 29.19
C ILE A 345 -7.88 -10.23 29.45
N GLY A 346 -7.92 -9.27 28.54
CA GLY A 346 -7.14 -8.05 28.56
C GLY A 346 -6.20 -7.89 27.36
N THR A 347 -5.39 -6.83 27.38
CA THR A 347 -4.51 -6.48 26.29
C THR A 347 -3.10 -6.19 26.79
N THR A 348 -2.09 -6.53 25.99
CA THR A 348 -0.72 -6.07 26.22
C THR A 348 -0.19 -5.48 24.93
N PHE A 349 0.05 -4.19 24.93
CA PHE A 349 0.79 -3.50 23.89
C PHE A 349 2.27 -3.55 24.18
N TYR A 350 3.06 -3.74 23.13
CA TYR A 350 4.51 -3.72 23.20
C TYR A 350 5.06 -2.77 22.15
N PHE A 351 6.12 -2.06 22.47
CA PHE A 351 6.93 -1.39 21.45
C PHE A 351 8.41 -1.46 21.82
N THR A 352 9.27 -1.35 20.83
CA THR A 352 10.71 -1.36 21.02
C THR A 352 11.33 -0.07 20.51
N LEU A 353 12.43 0.36 21.14
CA LEU A 353 13.28 1.43 20.64
C LEU A 353 14.74 0.96 20.71
N PRO A 354 15.58 1.35 19.74
CA PRO A 354 17.01 1.04 19.79
C PRO A 354 17.69 1.81 20.92
N MET A 355 18.74 1.23 21.49
CA MET A 355 19.56 1.90 22.50
C MET A 355 20.52 2.95 21.91
N THR A 356 20.89 2.77 20.63
CA THR A 356 21.86 3.62 19.90
C THR A 356 21.38 3.89 18.49
#